data_949f1861477a0d8bfa0c816f60aa924c
#
_entry.id   949f1861477a0d8bfa0c816f60aa924c
#
_cell.length_a   1.000
_cell.length_b   1.000
_cell.length_c   1.000
_cell.angle_alpha   90.00
_cell.angle_beta   90.00
_cell.angle_gamma   90.00
#
_symmetry.space_group_name_H-M   'P 1'
#
loop_
_entity.id
_entity.type
_entity.pdbx_description
1 polymer ?
#
loop_
_entity_poly.entity_id
_entity_poly.type
_entity_poly.pdbx_seq_one_letter_code
_entity_poly.pdbx_strand_id
1 'polypeptide(L)'
;MKRLFKKSLLVSLLLVGQGFFQSAVGQEPAKPSLEARFRQDTNQVEPSYQENLSSLVSYMKGKGFDIDSLIADERFKIDDSIVIRFKNSSEKRAKDLDEYKRIHEYEKKKIAILEFMEKNLSQLRRAEETYGIPKETIAAIFGIESNFARGSGRFNPFNAYVSMHVKGIRSDLAIPQLIELLKFCRKNSINVFDLRSSYAGAISYAQFLPSSLNKWFIGNDLYSMDDNITSVANYLSHFRKIGGSLERAVYRYNPKGFYVRFVMDLAKEAEKTLAGSQ
;
A
#
# COMPACT_ATOMS: atom_id res chain seq x y z
N MET A 1 25.29 4.04 21.79
CA MET A 1 23.95 3.44 21.93
C MET A 1 23.13 3.77 20.68
N LYS A 2 23.08 2.86 19.68
CA LYS A 2 22.30 3.07 18.46
C LYS A 2 20.92 2.43 18.65
N ARG A 3 19.89 3.25 18.83
CA ARG A 3 18.49 2.80 18.84
C ARG A 3 18.05 2.48 17.40
N LEU A 4 17.82 1.22 17.15
CA LEU A 4 17.22 0.72 15.92
C LEU A 4 15.73 1.15 15.87
N PHE A 5 15.42 2.06 14.97
CA PHE A 5 14.02 2.41 14.65
C PHE A 5 13.37 1.26 13.88
N LYS A 6 12.44 0.57 14.50
CA LYS A 6 11.54 -0.34 13.80
C LYS A 6 10.57 0.49 12.94
N LYS A 7 10.76 0.49 11.61
CA LYS A 7 9.81 1.08 10.68
C LYS A 7 8.63 0.14 10.54
N SER A 8 7.49 0.52 11.07
CA SER A 8 6.22 -0.16 10.85
C SER A 8 5.52 0.49 9.65
N LEU A 9 5.41 -0.25 8.56
CA LEU A 9 4.61 0.16 7.41
C LEU A 9 3.21 -0.39 7.58
N LEU A 10 2.26 0.49 7.77
CA LEU A 10 0.86 0.16 7.91
C LEU A 10 0.11 0.35 6.60
N VAL A 11 -0.49 -0.70 6.15
CA VAL A 11 -1.44 -0.65 5.06
C VAL A 11 -2.80 -0.94 5.65
N SER A 12 -3.74 -0.07 5.40
CA SER A 12 -5.08 -0.16 5.93
C SER A 12 -5.85 -1.43 5.56
N LEU A 13 -5.36 -2.16 4.60
CA LEU A 13 -5.88 -3.47 4.29
C LEU A 13 -5.12 -4.59 4.99
N LEU A 14 -3.86 -4.36 5.52
CA LEU A 14 -3.04 -5.48 5.99
C LEU A 14 -1.71 -5.01 6.60
N LEU A 15 -1.40 -5.34 7.81
CA LEU A 15 -0.20 -4.94 8.54
C LEU A 15 0.77 -6.03 8.95
N VAL A 16 2.01 -5.63 9.06
CA VAL A 16 3.23 -6.41 9.07
C VAL A 16 3.88 -6.52 10.44
N GLY A 17 4.36 -7.73 10.79
CA GLY A 17 5.39 -7.94 11.81
C GLY A 17 6.78 -7.90 11.19
N GLN A 18 7.73 -7.24 11.83
CA GLN A 18 9.14 -7.19 11.41
C GLN A 18 9.91 -8.38 11.97
N GLY A 19 10.64 -9.08 11.11
CA GLY A 19 11.70 -10.01 11.49
C GLY A 19 13.04 -9.47 11.00
N PHE A 20 14.06 -9.49 11.86
CA PHE A 20 15.44 -9.11 11.53
C PHE A 20 16.14 -10.20 10.74
N PHE A 21 16.94 -9.80 9.74
CA PHE A 21 18.05 -10.61 9.24
C PHE A 21 19.33 -9.78 9.24
N GLN A 22 20.36 -10.33 9.87
CA GLN A 22 21.73 -9.85 9.77
C GLN A 22 22.33 -10.30 8.43
N SER A 23 22.97 -9.39 7.71
CA SER A 23 23.68 -9.69 6.48
C SER A 23 25.11 -10.12 6.77
N ALA A 24 25.47 -11.31 6.32
CA ALA A 24 26.87 -11.72 6.17
C ALA A 24 27.36 -11.24 4.78
N VAL A 25 28.50 -10.56 4.75
CA VAL A 25 29.19 -10.16 3.52
C VAL A 25 29.94 -11.36 2.98
N GLY A 26 29.49 -11.92 1.88
CA GLY A 26 30.16 -12.96 1.11
C GLY A 26 30.24 -12.55 -0.36
N GLN A 27 31.35 -12.89 -1.03
CA GLN A 27 31.64 -12.58 -2.43
C GLN A 27 30.49 -13.00 -3.37
N GLU A 28 30.12 -12.10 -4.28
CA GLU A 28 29.09 -12.37 -5.29
C GLU A 28 29.55 -13.51 -6.24
N PRO A 29 28.78 -14.60 -6.36
CA PRO A 29 29.00 -15.61 -7.40
C PRO A 29 28.58 -15.06 -8.77
N ALA A 30 29.25 -15.49 -9.84
CA ALA A 30 28.97 -15.11 -11.22
C ALA A 30 27.48 -15.31 -11.56
N LYS A 31 26.86 -14.28 -12.17
CA LYS A 31 25.45 -14.30 -12.55
C LYS A 31 25.15 -15.45 -13.51
N PRO A 32 24.24 -16.37 -13.19
CA PRO A 32 23.84 -17.45 -14.09
C PRO A 32 23.16 -16.93 -15.36
N SER A 33 23.22 -17.70 -16.46
CA SER A 33 22.54 -17.35 -17.71
C SER A 33 21.03 -17.25 -17.55
N LEU A 34 20.34 -16.51 -18.43
CA LEU A 34 18.88 -16.33 -18.42
C LEU A 34 18.14 -17.68 -18.36
N GLU A 35 18.58 -18.69 -19.12
CA GLU A 35 17.99 -20.02 -19.10
C GLU A 35 18.28 -20.79 -17.79
N ALA A 36 19.44 -20.61 -17.18
CA ALA A 36 19.78 -21.22 -15.90
C ALA A 36 18.97 -20.60 -14.76
N ARG A 37 18.70 -19.27 -14.83
CA ARG A 37 17.82 -18.57 -13.87
C ARG A 37 16.38 -19.00 -14.02
N PHE A 38 15.88 -19.10 -15.25
CA PHE A 38 14.54 -19.61 -15.53
C PHE A 38 14.34 -21.04 -14.97
N ARG A 39 15.36 -21.90 -15.07
CA ARG A 39 15.33 -23.27 -14.51
C ARG A 39 15.52 -23.29 -12.99
N GLN A 40 16.31 -22.39 -12.41
CA GLN A 40 16.49 -22.34 -10.95
C GLN A 40 15.29 -21.76 -10.22
N ASP A 41 14.67 -20.70 -10.76
CA ASP A 41 13.49 -20.08 -10.13
C ASP A 41 12.23 -20.92 -10.32
N THR A 42 12.09 -21.64 -11.45
CA THR A 42 10.98 -22.58 -11.66
C THR A 42 11.14 -23.89 -10.87
N ASN A 43 12.37 -24.33 -10.57
CA ASN A 43 12.60 -25.52 -9.74
C ASN A 43 12.38 -25.28 -8.23
N GLN A 44 12.26 -24.04 -7.78
CA GLN A 44 11.93 -23.71 -6.39
C GLN A 44 10.43 -23.43 -6.16
N VAL A 45 9.64 -23.37 -7.22
CA VAL A 45 8.18 -23.24 -7.13
C VAL A 45 7.60 -24.64 -6.96
N GLU A 46 6.89 -24.90 -5.87
CA GLU A 46 6.16 -26.15 -5.71
C GLU A 46 5.31 -26.45 -6.96
N PRO A 47 5.17 -27.73 -7.38
CA PRO A 47 4.43 -28.08 -8.61
C PRO A 47 3.06 -27.42 -8.71
N SER A 48 2.34 -27.30 -7.61
CA SER A 48 1.05 -26.58 -7.51
C SER A 48 1.13 -25.09 -7.89
N TYR A 49 2.25 -24.44 -7.62
CA TYR A 49 2.45 -23.04 -7.98
C TYR A 49 2.75 -22.84 -9.46
N GLN A 50 3.41 -23.79 -10.11
CA GLN A 50 3.66 -23.73 -11.55
C GLN A 50 2.36 -23.83 -12.36
N GLU A 51 1.44 -24.68 -11.95
CA GLU A 51 0.12 -24.78 -12.58
C GLU A 51 -0.68 -23.49 -12.43
N ASN A 52 -0.71 -22.93 -11.21
CA ASN A 52 -1.39 -21.68 -10.95
C ASN A 52 -0.79 -20.50 -11.75
N LEU A 53 0.54 -20.45 -11.86
CA LEU A 53 1.23 -19.44 -12.65
C LEU A 53 0.92 -19.58 -14.15
N SER A 54 0.98 -20.79 -14.70
CA SER A 54 0.66 -21.06 -16.10
C SER A 54 -0.81 -20.72 -16.43
N SER A 55 -1.71 -21.04 -15.52
CA SER A 55 -3.13 -20.68 -15.62
C SER A 55 -3.32 -19.18 -15.60
N LEU A 56 -2.59 -18.45 -14.74
CA LEU A 56 -2.62 -16.98 -14.67
C LEU A 56 -2.13 -16.38 -15.99
N VAL A 57 -0.99 -16.85 -16.53
CA VAL A 57 -0.45 -16.38 -17.82
C VAL A 57 -1.50 -16.51 -18.93
N SER A 58 -2.08 -17.71 -19.05
CA SER A 58 -3.12 -18.00 -20.06
C SER A 58 -4.35 -17.08 -19.88
N TYR A 59 -4.79 -16.90 -18.65
CA TYR A 59 -5.91 -16.01 -18.34
C TYR A 59 -5.60 -14.54 -18.69
N MET A 60 -4.40 -14.05 -18.33
CA MET A 60 -3.99 -12.67 -18.60
C MET A 60 -3.85 -12.41 -20.10
N LYS A 61 -3.32 -13.36 -20.86
CA LYS A 61 -3.24 -13.31 -22.31
C LYS A 61 -4.64 -13.20 -22.95
N GLY A 62 -5.60 -13.98 -22.45
CA GLY A 62 -7.01 -13.89 -22.85
C GLY A 62 -7.68 -12.54 -22.52
N LYS A 63 -7.11 -11.78 -21.58
CA LYS A 63 -7.54 -10.40 -21.25
C LYS A 63 -6.74 -9.31 -22.00
N GLY A 64 -5.84 -9.68 -22.92
CA GLY A 64 -5.03 -8.75 -23.71
C GLY A 64 -3.78 -8.26 -22.99
N PHE A 65 -3.31 -9.00 -21.98
CA PHE A 65 -2.07 -8.74 -21.25
C PHE A 65 -1.12 -9.92 -21.39
N ASP A 66 -0.10 -9.76 -22.23
CA ASP A 66 1.01 -10.70 -22.29
C ASP A 66 1.98 -10.35 -21.13
N ILE A 67 2.08 -11.27 -20.16
CA ILE A 67 2.94 -11.14 -18.99
C ILE A 67 4.16 -12.06 -19.03
N ASP A 68 4.38 -12.79 -20.13
CA ASP A 68 5.52 -13.72 -20.26
C ASP A 68 6.85 -12.98 -20.08
N SER A 69 7.01 -11.81 -20.73
CA SER A 69 8.19 -10.97 -20.60
C SER A 69 8.41 -10.43 -19.18
N LEU A 70 7.33 -10.18 -18.45
CA LEU A 70 7.42 -9.75 -17.05
C LEU A 70 7.82 -10.88 -16.12
N ILE A 71 7.36 -12.10 -16.39
CA ILE A 71 7.76 -13.29 -15.63
C ILE A 71 9.21 -13.68 -15.93
N ALA A 72 9.69 -13.42 -17.15
CA ALA A 72 11.08 -13.65 -17.54
C ALA A 72 12.05 -12.56 -17.04
N ASP A 73 11.56 -11.43 -16.54
CA ASP A 73 12.41 -10.34 -16.01
C ASP A 73 13.14 -10.80 -14.74
N GLU A 74 14.42 -10.42 -14.58
CA GLU A 74 15.24 -10.78 -13.42
C GLU A 74 14.70 -10.25 -12.08
N ARG A 75 13.82 -9.26 -12.10
CA ARG A 75 13.16 -8.66 -10.93
C ARG A 75 11.89 -9.39 -10.52
N PHE A 76 11.40 -10.30 -11.37
CA PHE A 76 10.24 -11.11 -11.01
C PHE A 76 10.61 -12.14 -9.94
N LYS A 77 9.74 -12.24 -8.93
CA LYS A 77 9.84 -13.27 -7.89
C LYS A 77 8.49 -13.55 -7.25
N ILE A 78 8.29 -14.79 -6.85
CA ILE A 78 7.19 -15.19 -5.97
C ILE A 78 7.66 -15.00 -4.52
N ASP A 79 6.95 -14.16 -3.75
CA ASP A 79 7.30 -13.85 -2.36
C ASP A 79 6.59 -14.80 -1.39
N ASP A 80 7.37 -15.72 -0.79
CA ASP A 80 6.87 -16.70 0.18
C ASP A 80 6.37 -16.09 1.47
N SER A 81 6.88 -14.90 1.83
CA SER A 81 6.48 -14.21 3.06
C SER A 81 5.04 -13.70 3.04
N ILE A 82 4.41 -13.63 1.87
CA ILE A 82 3.05 -13.09 1.71
C ILE A 82 2.03 -13.83 2.58
N VAL A 83 2.07 -15.16 2.61
CA VAL A 83 1.16 -15.99 3.43
C VAL A 83 1.22 -15.59 4.91
N ILE A 84 2.44 -15.50 5.45
CA ILE A 84 2.68 -15.17 6.86
C ILE A 84 2.21 -13.74 7.15
N ARG A 85 2.44 -12.81 6.23
CA ARG A 85 2.04 -11.41 6.39
C ARG A 85 0.53 -11.24 6.45
N PHE A 86 -0.20 -11.95 5.60
CA PHE A 86 -1.66 -11.95 5.64
C PHE A 86 -2.23 -12.62 6.89
N LYS A 87 -1.58 -13.66 7.41
CA LYS A 87 -1.98 -14.32 8.68
C LYS A 87 -1.78 -13.38 9.88
N ASN A 88 -0.70 -12.60 9.88
CA ASN A 88 -0.29 -11.74 10.98
C ASN A 88 -0.72 -10.27 10.84
N SER A 89 -1.75 -9.99 10.04
CA SER A 89 -2.24 -8.61 9.89
C SER A 89 -2.77 -8.07 11.22
N SER A 90 -2.53 -6.76 11.48
CA SER A 90 -3.02 -6.08 12.69
C SER A 90 -4.54 -6.13 12.83
N GLU A 91 -5.24 -6.07 11.71
CA GLU A 91 -6.70 -6.15 11.65
C GLU A 91 -7.26 -7.48 12.17
N LYS A 92 -6.49 -8.56 12.07
CA LYS A 92 -6.84 -9.87 12.63
C LYS A 92 -6.47 -10.02 14.10
N ARG A 93 -5.51 -9.17 14.56
CA ARG A 93 -4.99 -9.27 15.95
C ARG A 93 -5.70 -8.37 16.93
N ALA A 94 -6.20 -7.22 16.48
CA ALA A 94 -6.88 -6.26 17.34
C ALA A 94 -8.26 -6.80 17.75
N LYS A 95 -8.50 -6.91 19.05
CA LYS A 95 -9.76 -7.36 19.63
C LYS A 95 -10.73 -6.20 19.88
N ASP A 96 -10.18 -5.01 20.11
CA ASP A 96 -10.91 -3.78 20.39
C ASP A 96 -10.19 -2.56 19.80
N LEU A 97 -10.78 -1.39 19.95
CA LEU A 97 -10.24 -0.14 19.44
C LEU A 97 -8.94 0.27 20.15
N ASP A 98 -8.82 0.03 21.43
CA ASP A 98 -7.64 0.43 22.21
C ASP A 98 -6.43 -0.43 21.82
N GLU A 99 -6.65 -1.72 21.62
CA GLU A 99 -5.61 -2.60 21.08
C GLU A 99 -5.24 -2.20 19.65
N TYR A 100 -6.22 -1.85 18.82
CA TYR A 100 -5.98 -1.32 17.47
C TYR A 100 -5.14 -0.04 17.52
N LYS A 101 -5.50 0.93 18.38
CA LYS A 101 -4.74 2.17 18.59
C LYS A 101 -3.32 1.88 19.07
N ARG A 102 -3.14 0.93 19.99
CA ARG A 102 -1.83 0.54 20.51
C ARG A 102 -0.95 -0.09 19.42
N ILE A 103 -1.49 -1.02 18.63
CA ILE A 103 -0.78 -1.67 17.52
C ILE A 103 -0.32 -0.62 16.49
N HIS A 104 -1.14 0.37 16.25
CA HIS A 104 -0.89 1.44 15.29
C HIS A 104 -0.17 2.66 15.87
N GLU A 105 0.37 2.54 17.10
CA GLU A 105 1.15 3.60 17.77
C GLU A 105 0.42 4.96 17.81
N TYR A 106 -0.87 4.95 18.17
CA TYR A 106 -1.74 6.13 18.13
C TYR A 106 -1.16 7.33 18.87
N GLU A 107 -0.61 7.15 20.07
CA GLU A 107 -0.02 8.23 20.87
C GLU A 107 1.15 8.93 20.18
N LYS A 108 1.99 8.16 19.48
CA LYS A 108 3.07 8.75 18.68
C LYS A 108 2.54 9.50 17.47
N LYS A 109 1.42 9.05 16.90
CA LYS A 109 0.80 9.68 15.74
C LYS A 109 0.11 11.00 16.08
N LYS A 110 -0.36 11.20 17.31
CA LYS A 110 -0.87 12.50 17.76
C LYS A 110 0.18 13.61 17.70
N ILE A 111 1.45 13.27 17.92
CA ILE A 111 2.55 14.24 17.80
C ILE A 111 2.98 14.37 16.33
N ALA A 112 3.18 13.24 15.66
CA ALA A 112 3.70 13.22 14.30
C ALA A 112 2.74 13.84 13.26
N ILE A 113 1.43 13.86 13.52
CA ILE A 113 0.45 14.49 12.63
C ILE A 113 0.65 16.00 12.56
N LEU A 114 1.02 16.64 13.66
CA LEU A 114 1.25 18.08 13.71
C LEU A 114 2.47 18.48 12.88
N GLU A 115 3.59 17.74 13.01
CA GLU A 115 4.78 17.94 12.19
C GLU A 115 4.47 17.73 10.69
N PHE A 116 3.68 16.69 10.37
CA PHE A 116 3.27 16.42 8.99
C PHE A 116 2.40 17.54 8.43
N MET A 117 1.45 18.05 9.22
CA MET A 117 0.55 19.14 8.81
C MET A 117 1.31 20.45 8.63
N GLU A 118 2.24 20.79 9.52
CA GLU A 118 3.11 21.96 9.39
C GLU A 118 3.92 21.90 8.08
N LYS A 119 4.60 20.79 7.86
CA LYS A 119 5.44 20.58 6.65
C LYS A 119 4.65 20.66 5.35
N ASN A 120 3.39 20.25 5.33
CA ASN A 120 2.55 20.18 4.12
C ASN A 120 1.35 21.15 4.18
N LEU A 121 1.44 22.23 4.96
CA LEU A 121 0.30 23.09 5.26
C LEU A 121 -0.32 23.70 4.00
N SER A 122 0.50 24.16 3.06
CA SER A 122 0.01 24.77 1.82
C SER A 122 -0.76 23.79 0.95
N GLN A 123 -0.25 22.57 0.79
CA GLN A 123 -0.89 21.51 0.03
C GLN A 123 -2.20 21.05 0.67
N LEU A 124 -2.19 20.87 2.00
CA LEU A 124 -3.36 20.47 2.78
C LEU A 124 -4.47 21.52 2.72
N ARG A 125 -4.13 22.83 2.83
CA ARG A 125 -5.10 23.92 2.68
C ARG A 125 -5.71 23.96 1.28
N ARG A 126 -4.91 23.88 0.22
CA ARG A 126 -5.43 23.81 -1.15
C ARG A 126 -6.38 22.65 -1.36
N ALA A 127 -6.02 21.47 -0.82
CA ALA A 127 -6.86 20.29 -0.92
C ALA A 127 -8.17 20.45 -0.13
N GLU A 128 -8.14 21.03 1.07
CA GLU A 128 -9.32 21.34 1.87
C GLU A 128 -10.24 22.33 1.14
N GLU A 129 -9.70 23.42 0.62
CA GLU A 129 -10.45 24.44 -0.14
C GLU A 129 -11.08 23.87 -1.41
N THR A 130 -10.34 23.02 -2.13
CA THR A 130 -10.81 22.47 -3.41
C THR A 130 -11.85 21.36 -3.24
N TYR A 131 -11.67 20.50 -2.26
CA TYR A 131 -12.45 19.27 -2.11
C TYR A 131 -13.40 19.28 -0.91
N GLY A 132 -13.30 20.27 -0.02
CA GLY A 132 -14.13 20.40 1.17
C GLY A 132 -13.86 19.32 2.23
N ILE A 133 -12.71 18.67 2.20
CA ILE A 133 -12.31 17.64 3.18
C ILE A 133 -11.37 18.28 4.21
N PRO A 134 -11.67 18.19 5.52
CA PRO A 134 -10.80 18.76 6.54
C PRO A 134 -9.36 18.26 6.41
N LYS A 135 -8.41 19.18 6.43
CA LYS A 135 -6.97 18.87 6.28
C LYS A 135 -6.46 17.91 7.34
N GLU A 136 -7.04 17.94 8.53
CA GLU A 136 -6.73 17.01 9.62
C GLU A 136 -7.12 15.58 9.26
N THR A 137 -8.26 15.39 8.58
CA THR A 137 -8.69 14.06 8.11
C THR A 137 -7.77 13.53 7.02
N ILE A 138 -7.37 14.40 6.08
CA ILE A 138 -6.40 14.04 5.04
C ILE A 138 -5.08 13.60 5.69
N ALA A 139 -4.56 14.39 6.63
CA ALA A 139 -3.33 14.09 7.37
C ALA A 139 -3.44 12.78 8.17
N ALA A 140 -4.59 12.52 8.81
CA ALA A 140 -4.82 11.31 9.59
C ALA A 140 -4.80 10.03 8.71
N ILE A 141 -5.29 10.09 7.47
CA ILE A 141 -5.15 9.00 6.49
C ILE A 141 -3.66 8.68 6.29
N PHE A 142 -2.80 9.67 6.03
CA PHE A 142 -1.35 9.42 5.90
C PHE A 142 -0.72 8.85 7.18
N GLY A 143 -1.25 9.22 8.33
CA GLY A 143 -0.81 8.69 9.61
C GLY A 143 -0.95 7.17 9.70
N ILE A 144 -2.06 6.63 9.24
CA ILE A 144 -2.33 5.19 9.31
C ILE A 144 -1.78 4.45 8.08
N GLU A 145 -1.85 5.02 6.89
CA GLU A 145 -1.48 4.36 5.64
C GLU A 145 0.05 4.22 5.45
N SER A 146 0.79 5.27 5.70
CA SER A 146 2.23 5.31 5.39
C SER A 146 3.09 5.83 6.52
N ASN A 147 2.52 5.97 7.72
CA ASN A 147 3.19 6.62 8.84
C ASN A 147 3.76 7.99 8.44
N PHE A 148 2.89 8.84 7.88
CA PHE A 148 3.24 10.17 7.37
C PHE A 148 4.31 10.14 6.29
N ALA A 149 4.13 9.29 5.27
CA ALA A 149 5.04 9.09 4.15
C ALA A 149 6.45 8.58 4.52
N ARG A 150 6.64 8.05 5.73
CA ARG A 150 7.90 7.41 6.13
C ARG A 150 8.11 6.05 5.46
N GLY A 151 7.12 5.57 4.70
CA GLY A 151 7.23 4.35 3.91
C GLY A 151 6.15 4.25 2.83
N SER A 152 6.57 4.00 1.58
CA SER A 152 5.68 3.72 0.43
C SER A 152 5.58 2.24 0.08
N GLY A 153 6.14 1.37 0.93
CA GLY A 153 6.27 -0.07 0.65
C GLY A 153 7.67 -0.46 0.15
N ARG A 154 7.95 -1.76 0.25
CA ARG A 154 9.22 -2.36 -0.18
C ARG A 154 9.01 -3.55 -1.12
N PHE A 155 7.77 -3.81 -1.50
CA PHE A 155 7.40 -4.87 -2.42
C PHE A 155 7.18 -4.27 -3.80
N ASN A 156 7.33 -5.10 -4.82
CA ASN A 156 6.85 -4.76 -6.14
C ASN A 156 5.38 -5.19 -6.27
N PRO A 157 4.48 -4.37 -6.80
CA PRO A 157 3.06 -4.69 -6.86
C PRO A 157 2.74 -5.85 -7.81
N PHE A 158 3.49 -6.01 -8.94
CA PHE A 158 3.32 -7.14 -9.84
C PHE A 158 3.65 -8.44 -9.13
N ASN A 159 4.84 -8.50 -8.49
CA ASN A 159 5.25 -9.66 -7.70
C ASN A 159 4.27 -9.98 -6.57
N ALA A 160 3.74 -8.93 -5.90
CA ALA A 160 2.78 -9.11 -4.82
C ALA A 160 1.48 -9.76 -5.31
N TYR A 161 0.88 -9.26 -6.39
CA TYR A 161 -0.38 -9.81 -6.90
C TYR A 161 -0.22 -11.21 -7.52
N VAL A 162 0.87 -11.44 -8.26
CA VAL A 162 1.17 -12.78 -8.78
C VAL A 162 1.38 -13.76 -7.63
N SER A 163 2.16 -13.39 -6.60
CA SER A 163 2.37 -14.25 -5.43
C SER A 163 1.08 -14.52 -4.66
N MET A 164 0.21 -13.53 -4.50
CA MET A 164 -1.10 -13.71 -3.87
C MET A 164 -1.92 -14.76 -4.61
N HIS A 165 -2.02 -14.63 -5.94
CA HIS A 165 -2.80 -15.54 -6.76
C HIS A 165 -2.21 -16.95 -6.73
N VAL A 166 -0.91 -17.10 -7.03
CA VAL A 166 -0.23 -18.39 -7.10
C VAL A 166 -0.32 -19.17 -5.79
N LYS A 167 -0.31 -18.46 -4.66
CA LYS A 167 -0.44 -19.05 -3.32
C LYS A 167 -1.89 -19.18 -2.82
N GLY A 168 -2.88 -18.93 -3.67
CA GLY A 168 -4.30 -19.02 -3.32
C GLY A 168 -4.75 -18.02 -2.25
N ILE A 169 -4.04 -16.88 -2.12
CA ILE A 169 -4.38 -15.85 -1.13
C ILE A 169 -5.10 -14.72 -1.83
N ARG A 170 -6.38 -14.53 -1.49
CA ARG A 170 -7.21 -13.45 -2.02
C ARG A 170 -7.11 -13.32 -3.55
N SER A 171 -7.17 -14.42 -4.26
CA SER A 171 -7.13 -14.45 -5.72
C SER A 171 -8.26 -13.64 -6.37
N ASP A 172 -9.41 -13.55 -5.68
CA ASP A 172 -10.56 -12.71 -6.02
C ASP A 172 -10.22 -11.22 -6.08
N LEU A 173 -9.28 -10.77 -5.26
CA LEU A 173 -8.73 -9.42 -5.29
C LEU A 173 -7.52 -9.32 -6.22
N ALA A 174 -6.61 -10.30 -6.17
CA ALA A 174 -5.30 -10.22 -6.81
C ALA A 174 -5.40 -10.06 -8.34
N ILE A 175 -6.21 -10.87 -9.00
CA ILE A 175 -6.35 -10.84 -10.47
C ILE A 175 -6.94 -9.52 -10.97
N PRO A 176 -8.08 -9.01 -10.45
CA PRO A 176 -8.59 -7.72 -10.87
C PRO A 176 -7.60 -6.57 -10.64
N GLN A 177 -6.90 -6.58 -9.50
CA GLN A 177 -5.91 -5.53 -9.22
C GLN A 177 -4.66 -5.65 -10.10
N LEU A 178 -4.23 -6.84 -10.47
CA LEU A 178 -3.15 -7.05 -11.43
C LEU A 178 -3.51 -6.47 -12.82
N ILE A 179 -4.73 -6.71 -13.29
CA ILE A 179 -5.23 -6.12 -14.53
C ILE A 179 -5.21 -4.59 -14.46
N GLU A 180 -5.73 -4.02 -13.39
CA GLU A 180 -5.74 -2.56 -13.20
C GLU A 180 -4.33 -1.98 -13.07
N LEU A 181 -3.39 -2.70 -12.44
CA LEU A 181 -1.98 -2.34 -12.38
C LEU A 181 -1.36 -2.22 -13.77
N LEU A 182 -1.56 -3.24 -14.60
CA LEU A 182 -0.99 -3.25 -15.96
C LEU A 182 -1.64 -2.20 -16.85
N LYS A 183 -2.94 -1.93 -16.69
CA LYS A 183 -3.61 -0.79 -17.35
C LYS A 183 -2.98 0.54 -16.94
N PHE A 184 -2.76 0.74 -15.64
CA PHE A 184 -2.15 1.95 -15.10
C PHE A 184 -0.74 2.15 -15.66
N CYS A 185 0.09 1.11 -15.63
CA CYS A 185 1.45 1.14 -16.16
C CYS A 185 1.47 1.45 -17.65
N ARG A 186 0.63 0.79 -18.44
CA ARG A 186 0.51 1.03 -19.90
C ARG A 186 0.09 2.48 -20.20
N LYS A 187 -0.95 2.97 -19.51
CA LYS A 187 -1.47 4.32 -19.70
C LYS A 187 -0.43 5.41 -19.42
N ASN A 188 0.40 5.18 -18.39
CA ASN A 188 1.36 6.19 -17.91
C ASN A 188 2.80 5.91 -18.36
N SER A 189 3.03 4.91 -19.22
CA SER A 189 4.37 4.50 -19.69
C SER A 189 5.35 4.18 -18.55
N ILE A 190 4.84 3.54 -17.48
CA ILE A 190 5.61 3.18 -16.29
C ILE A 190 6.03 1.71 -16.41
N ASN A 191 7.31 1.42 -16.15
CA ASN A 191 7.75 0.05 -15.95
C ASN A 191 7.23 -0.47 -14.60
N VAL A 192 6.49 -1.57 -14.63
CA VAL A 192 5.84 -2.12 -13.42
C VAL A 192 6.84 -2.45 -12.31
N PHE A 193 8.08 -2.82 -12.67
CA PHE A 193 9.12 -3.14 -11.69
C PHE A 193 9.76 -1.91 -11.02
N ASP A 194 9.51 -0.71 -11.51
CA ASP A 194 9.93 0.53 -10.86
C ASP A 194 8.99 0.95 -9.73
N LEU A 195 7.81 0.32 -9.65
CA LEU A 195 6.83 0.61 -8.63
C LEU A 195 7.14 -0.08 -7.29
N ARG A 196 6.77 0.61 -6.22
CA ARG A 196 6.84 0.12 -4.84
C ARG A 196 5.45 0.05 -4.23
N SER A 197 5.21 -1.02 -3.49
CA SER A 197 3.91 -1.27 -2.85
C SER A 197 4.08 -1.90 -1.48
N SER A 198 2.98 -2.00 -0.74
CA SER A 198 2.88 -2.94 0.37
C SER A 198 2.90 -4.39 -0.15
N TYR A 199 3.01 -5.34 0.76
CA TYR A 199 2.87 -6.77 0.45
C TYR A 199 1.49 -7.14 -0.11
N ALA A 200 0.47 -6.30 0.09
CA ALA A 200 -0.88 -6.43 -0.47
C ALA A 200 -1.06 -5.68 -1.79
N GLY A 201 0.00 -5.10 -2.35
CA GLY A 201 -0.01 -4.43 -3.63
C GLY A 201 -0.54 -2.99 -3.60
N ALA A 202 -0.76 -2.39 -2.43
CA ALA A 202 -1.17 -0.99 -2.32
C ALA A 202 0.02 -0.05 -2.58
N ILE A 203 -0.19 0.98 -3.39
CA ILE A 203 0.84 1.82 -4.00
C ILE A 203 0.74 3.25 -3.48
N SER A 204 1.84 3.99 -3.53
CA SER A 204 2.01 5.38 -3.11
C SER A 204 1.96 5.59 -1.59
N TYR A 205 2.09 6.83 -1.14
CA TYR A 205 1.92 7.17 0.29
C TYR A 205 0.46 7.07 0.75
N ALA A 206 -0.47 7.26 -0.17
CA ALA A 206 -1.91 7.10 0.06
C ALA A 206 -2.35 5.62 0.10
N GLN A 207 -1.48 4.67 -0.26
CA GLN A 207 -1.74 3.23 -0.27
C GLN A 207 -2.97 2.85 -1.11
N PHE A 208 -3.11 3.46 -2.27
CA PHE A 208 -4.18 3.11 -3.21
C PHE A 208 -3.95 1.74 -3.85
N LEU A 209 -5.02 0.97 -3.97
CA LEU A 209 -5.04 -0.19 -4.87
C LEU A 209 -5.01 0.29 -6.33
N PRO A 210 -4.50 -0.49 -7.29
CA PRO A 210 -4.44 -0.11 -8.70
C PRO A 210 -5.76 0.39 -9.29
N SER A 211 -6.88 -0.24 -8.92
CA SER A 211 -8.20 0.23 -9.33
C SER A 211 -8.55 1.62 -8.80
N SER A 212 -8.07 1.96 -7.60
CA SER A 212 -8.24 3.30 -7.02
C SER A 212 -7.29 4.31 -7.64
N LEU A 213 -6.04 3.91 -7.97
CA LEU A 213 -5.12 4.76 -8.73
C LEU A 213 -5.72 5.18 -10.07
N ASN A 214 -6.24 4.23 -10.84
CA ASN A 214 -6.84 4.52 -12.15
C ASN A 214 -8.01 5.51 -12.09
N LYS A 215 -8.74 5.54 -10.97
CA LYS A 215 -9.97 6.34 -10.83
C LYS A 215 -9.76 7.65 -10.08
N TRP A 216 -8.88 7.68 -9.08
CA TRP A 216 -8.87 8.73 -8.08
C TRP A 216 -7.55 9.45 -7.94
N PHE A 217 -6.44 8.87 -8.44
CA PHE A 217 -5.16 9.53 -8.38
C PHE A 217 -5.12 10.73 -9.30
N ILE A 218 -4.69 11.87 -8.77
CA ILE A 218 -4.52 13.14 -9.47
C ILE A 218 -3.05 13.50 -9.41
N GLY A 219 -2.46 13.76 -10.57
CA GLY A 219 -1.04 14.03 -10.73
C GLY A 219 -0.33 12.96 -11.53
N ASN A 220 0.99 13.05 -11.59
CA ASN A 220 1.88 12.20 -12.44
C ASN A 220 3.01 11.56 -11.62
N ASP A 221 3.18 11.95 -10.36
CA ASP A 221 4.21 11.36 -9.51
C ASP A 221 3.56 10.67 -8.29
N LEU A 222 3.55 9.35 -8.33
CA LEU A 222 3.02 8.50 -7.26
C LEU A 222 3.70 8.72 -5.90
N TYR A 223 4.86 9.36 -5.89
CA TYR A 223 5.65 9.62 -4.70
C TYR A 223 5.79 11.12 -4.39
N SER A 224 5.09 11.98 -5.13
CA SER A 224 4.86 13.37 -4.76
C SER A 224 3.86 13.46 -3.61
N MET A 225 4.18 14.23 -2.57
CA MET A 225 3.24 14.43 -1.45
C MET A 225 2.03 15.27 -1.88
N ASP A 226 2.22 16.26 -2.75
CA ASP A 226 1.15 17.11 -3.26
C ASP A 226 0.11 16.28 -4.05
N ASP A 227 0.59 15.40 -4.95
CA ASP A 227 -0.27 14.53 -5.75
C ASP A 227 -1.04 13.55 -4.84
N ASN A 228 -0.39 13.02 -3.80
CA ASN A 228 -1.02 12.12 -2.86
C ASN A 228 -2.07 12.82 -1.99
N ILE A 229 -1.78 14.02 -1.47
CA ILE A 229 -2.74 14.82 -0.67
C ILE A 229 -3.97 15.15 -1.51
N THR A 230 -3.77 15.65 -2.74
CA THR A 230 -4.84 15.96 -3.68
C THR A 230 -5.69 14.73 -3.98
N SER A 231 -5.05 13.58 -4.21
CA SER A 231 -5.73 12.31 -4.52
C SER A 231 -6.57 11.78 -3.36
N VAL A 232 -6.05 11.84 -2.13
CA VAL A 232 -6.82 11.46 -0.93
C VAL A 232 -8.04 12.36 -0.76
N ALA A 233 -7.88 13.67 -0.91
CA ALA A 233 -8.97 14.62 -0.82
C ALA A 233 -10.03 14.40 -1.90
N ASN A 234 -9.62 14.16 -3.15
CA ASN A 234 -10.50 13.82 -4.26
C ASN A 234 -11.32 12.55 -3.98
N TYR A 235 -10.66 11.48 -3.52
CA TYR A 235 -11.32 10.23 -3.15
C TYR A 235 -12.38 10.46 -2.06
N LEU A 236 -11.99 11.08 -0.96
CA LEU A 236 -12.87 11.32 0.18
C LEU A 236 -14.06 12.25 -0.19
N SER A 237 -13.81 13.29 -0.98
CA SER A 237 -14.86 14.21 -1.46
C SER A 237 -15.92 13.48 -2.27
N HIS A 238 -15.49 12.64 -3.22
CA HIS A 238 -16.41 11.84 -4.03
C HIS A 238 -17.29 10.95 -3.14
N PHE A 239 -16.71 10.18 -2.24
CA PHE A 239 -17.46 9.25 -1.41
C PHE A 239 -18.26 9.93 -0.29
N ARG A 240 -17.87 11.12 0.17
CA ARG A 240 -18.67 11.94 1.06
C ARG A 240 -19.94 12.42 0.37
N LYS A 241 -19.86 12.87 -0.88
CA LYS A 241 -21.04 13.28 -1.67
C LYS A 241 -22.04 12.15 -1.83
N ILE A 242 -21.58 10.94 -2.13
CA ILE A 242 -22.43 9.76 -2.30
C ILE A 242 -22.93 9.22 -0.96
N GLY A 243 -22.05 9.15 0.04
CA GLY A 243 -22.33 8.52 1.33
C GLY A 243 -23.02 9.43 2.35
N GLY A 244 -23.03 10.75 2.13
CA GLY A 244 -23.65 11.75 3.01
C GLY A 244 -22.84 12.10 4.26
N SER A 245 -21.72 11.43 4.56
CA SER A 245 -20.86 11.79 5.68
C SER A 245 -19.38 11.49 5.41
N LEU A 246 -18.51 12.18 6.19
CA LEU A 246 -17.06 11.98 6.11
C LEU A 246 -16.64 10.58 6.62
N GLU A 247 -17.27 10.11 7.70
CA GLU A 247 -17.03 8.75 8.23
C GLU A 247 -17.34 7.67 7.20
N ARG A 248 -18.42 7.84 6.43
CA ARG A 248 -18.74 6.91 5.33
C ARG A 248 -17.70 6.98 4.21
N ALA A 249 -17.16 8.14 3.90
CA ALA A 249 -16.07 8.27 2.95
C ALA A 249 -14.79 7.58 3.44
N VAL A 250 -14.43 7.77 4.72
CA VAL A 250 -13.31 7.08 5.36
C VAL A 250 -13.55 5.56 5.40
N TYR A 251 -14.79 5.11 5.67
CA TYR A 251 -15.15 3.69 5.59
C TYR A 251 -14.98 3.11 4.17
N ARG A 252 -15.21 3.90 3.13
CA ARG A 252 -14.95 3.48 1.75
C ARG A 252 -13.46 3.35 1.44
N TYR A 253 -12.64 4.14 2.13
CA TYR A 253 -11.17 4.04 2.01
C TYR A 253 -10.67 2.71 2.59
N ASN A 254 -11.13 2.37 3.81
CA ASN A 254 -10.93 1.06 4.41
C ASN A 254 -12.19 0.64 5.19
N PRO A 255 -12.88 -0.45 4.79
CA PRO A 255 -14.17 -0.85 5.35
C PRO A 255 -14.04 -1.56 6.70
N LYS A 256 -13.34 -0.94 7.66
CA LYS A 256 -13.14 -1.42 9.04
C LYS A 256 -13.54 -0.36 10.05
N GLY A 257 -14.38 -0.73 11.00
CA GLY A 257 -14.85 0.19 12.03
C GLY A 257 -13.73 0.80 12.87
N PHE A 258 -12.73 0.01 13.26
CA PHE A 258 -11.58 0.50 14.02
C PHE A 258 -10.71 1.47 13.21
N TYR A 259 -10.58 1.25 11.91
CA TYR A 259 -9.90 2.19 11.01
C TYR A 259 -10.57 3.55 11.00
N VAL A 260 -11.90 3.57 10.77
CA VAL A 260 -12.67 4.82 10.75
C VAL A 260 -12.51 5.57 12.08
N ARG A 261 -12.71 4.88 13.20
CA ARG A 261 -12.57 5.48 14.54
C ARG A 261 -11.15 6.03 14.75
N PHE A 262 -10.13 5.27 14.36
CA PHE A 262 -8.74 5.73 14.46
C PHE A 262 -8.50 7.03 13.68
N VAL A 263 -8.92 7.08 12.42
CA VAL A 263 -8.74 8.25 11.55
C VAL A 263 -9.49 9.46 12.09
N MET A 264 -10.77 9.28 12.45
CA MET A 264 -11.59 10.38 12.95
C MET A 264 -11.11 10.91 14.30
N ASP A 265 -10.70 10.01 15.21
CA ASP A 265 -10.15 10.40 16.51
C ASP A 265 -8.82 11.16 16.34
N LEU A 266 -7.93 10.69 15.46
CA LEU A 266 -6.64 11.33 15.20
C LEU A 266 -6.81 12.72 14.58
N ALA A 267 -7.73 12.86 13.62
CA ALA A 267 -8.07 14.14 13.01
C ALA A 267 -8.60 15.14 14.05
N LYS A 268 -9.53 14.69 14.91
CA LYS A 268 -10.10 15.53 15.98
C LYS A 268 -9.07 15.98 17.01
N GLU A 269 -8.11 15.12 17.38
CA GLU A 269 -7.03 15.50 18.29
C GLU A 269 -6.10 16.55 17.65
N ALA A 270 -5.77 16.40 16.37
CA ALA A 270 -4.97 17.40 15.65
C ALA A 270 -5.69 18.76 15.58
N GLU A 271 -6.98 18.78 15.25
CA GLU A 271 -7.81 19.99 15.21
C GLU A 271 -7.82 20.72 16.56
N LYS A 272 -8.07 19.99 17.66
CA LYS A 272 -8.09 20.58 19.02
C LYS A 272 -6.72 21.17 19.41
N THR A 273 -5.63 20.48 19.10
CA THR A 273 -4.29 20.94 19.46
C THR A 273 -3.94 22.22 18.71
N LEU A 274 -4.29 22.30 17.42
CA LEU A 274 -4.07 23.51 16.61
C LEU A 274 -4.94 24.70 17.06
N ALA A 275 -6.18 24.44 17.46
CA ALA A 275 -7.08 25.49 17.98
C ALA A 275 -6.63 26.03 19.36
N GLY A 276 -6.05 25.17 20.21
CA GLY A 276 -5.53 25.57 21.53
C GLY A 276 -4.17 26.27 21.51
N SER A 277 -3.50 26.29 20.34
CA SER A 277 -2.19 26.92 20.13
C SER A 277 -2.29 28.32 19.49
N GLN A 278 -3.49 28.78 19.17
CA GLN A 278 -3.82 30.11 18.66
C GLN A 278 -4.29 31.02 19.81
#